data_077d10360f0929bc463761173ae424de
#
_entry.id   077d10360f0929bc463761173ae424de
#
_cell.length_a   1.000
_cell.length_b   1.000
_cell.length_c   1.000
_cell.angle_alpha   90.00
_cell.angle_beta   90.00
_cell.angle_gamma   90.00
#
_symmetry.space_group_name_H-M   'P 1'
#
loop_
_entity.id
_entity.type
_entity.pdbx_description
1 polymer ?
#
loop_
_entity_poly.entity_id
_entity_poly.type
_entity_poly.pdbx_seq_one_letter_code
_entity_poly.pdbx_strand_id
1 'polypeptide(L)'
;MCLTTVIQFPYLGGKQKEFQGSNVDCQSKLQPTDEFWLFFTCLRLSLFERDLAFRFNISVSDIIITWANFQYLVLGSLPIWLSREQVEQYLPDVFKGEFVDIRCIIDCTEIKCQTPQDLEKQSELYSEFKSHSKFKGLVGISPNVWITFVSSLYGGSISDKDTVKRSSLIDLLEENDVIMAD
;
A
#
# COMPACT_ATOMS: atom_id res chain seq x y z
N MET A 1 -16.34 -13.46 -18.66
CA MET A 1 -15.23 -14.26 -18.15
C MET A 1 -14.86 -13.63 -16.82
N CYS A 2 -15.43 -14.14 -15.73
CA CYS A 2 -15.28 -13.55 -14.39
C CYS A 2 -13.95 -14.03 -13.80
N LEU A 3 -12.99 -13.12 -13.63
CA LEU A 3 -11.73 -13.41 -12.96
C LEU A 3 -12.00 -13.52 -11.46
N THR A 4 -11.99 -14.74 -10.95
CA THR A 4 -12.04 -15.02 -9.51
C THR A 4 -10.70 -14.58 -8.92
N THR A 5 -10.64 -13.36 -8.44
CA THR A 5 -9.44 -12.85 -7.78
C THR A 5 -9.51 -13.18 -6.31
N VAL A 6 -8.71 -14.14 -5.87
CA VAL A 6 -8.48 -14.44 -4.46
C VAL A 6 -7.66 -13.31 -3.87
N ILE A 7 -8.27 -12.49 -3.03
CA ILE A 7 -7.55 -11.48 -2.25
C ILE A 7 -6.78 -12.23 -1.16
N GLN A 8 -5.51 -12.48 -1.38
CA GLN A 8 -4.60 -12.93 -0.33
C GLN A 8 -4.13 -11.70 0.45
N PHE A 9 -4.58 -11.58 1.68
CA PHE A 9 -3.94 -10.71 2.65
C PHE A 9 -2.76 -11.48 3.26
N PRO A 10 -1.49 -11.13 2.97
CA PRO A 10 -0.33 -11.84 3.51
C PRO A 10 -0.08 -11.55 5.00
N TYR A 11 -1.01 -10.87 5.64
CA TYR A 11 -0.90 -10.42 7.02
C TYR A 11 -1.89 -11.14 7.92
N LEU A 12 -1.41 -12.17 8.51
CA LEU A 12 -1.66 -12.74 9.84
C LEU A 12 -1.13 -14.17 9.78
N GLY A 13 -0.01 -14.46 10.46
CA GLY A 13 0.57 -15.80 10.60
C GLY A 13 -0.32 -16.79 11.36
N GLY A 14 -1.58 -16.84 10.97
CA GLY A 14 -2.57 -17.83 11.38
C GLY A 14 -3.02 -18.56 10.13
N LYS A 15 -3.13 -19.90 10.23
CA LYS A 15 -3.58 -20.84 9.21
C LYS A 15 -4.50 -20.17 8.18
N GLN A 16 -4.06 -20.15 6.94
CA GLN A 16 -4.86 -19.72 5.79
C GLN A 16 -6.23 -20.36 5.86
N LYS A 17 -7.25 -19.61 6.25
CA LYS A 17 -8.60 -19.93 5.89
C LYS A 17 -8.75 -19.47 4.46
N GLU A 18 -8.72 -20.41 3.53
CA GLU A 18 -9.22 -20.18 2.19
C GLU A 18 -10.64 -19.63 2.35
N PHE A 19 -10.79 -18.37 2.01
CA PHE A 19 -12.10 -17.78 1.80
C PHE A 19 -12.59 -18.41 0.49
N GLN A 20 -13.24 -19.57 0.59
CA GLN A 20 -14.06 -20.07 -0.50
C GLN A 20 -15.17 -19.05 -0.69
N GLY A 21 -14.94 -18.12 -1.64
CA GLY A 21 -15.95 -17.21 -2.10
C GLY A 21 -17.14 -18.06 -2.57
N SER A 22 -18.19 -18.10 -1.78
CA SER A 22 -19.50 -18.43 -2.31
C SER A 22 -19.70 -17.51 -3.53
N ASN A 23 -20.04 -18.08 -4.68
CA ASN A 23 -20.48 -17.38 -5.87
C ASN A 23 -21.73 -16.55 -5.51
N VAL A 24 -21.50 -15.43 -4.86
CA VAL A 24 -22.46 -14.36 -4.80
C VAL A 24 -22.21 -13.55 -6.06
N ASP A 25 -23.13 -13.64 -6.96
CA ASP A 25 -23.23 -12.81 -8.16
C ASP A 25 -23.44 -11.36 -7.68
N CYS A 26 -22.38 -10.76 -7.17
CA CYS A 26 -22.34 -9.36 -6.73
C CYS A 26 -22.21 -8.50 -7.98
N GLN A 27 -23.31 -8.38 -8.72
CA GLN A 27 -23.47 -7.25 -9.63
C GLN A 27 -23.37 -6.00 -8.76
N SER A 28 -22.34 -5.20 -9.00
CA SER A 28 -22.23 -3.89 -8.38
C SER A 28 -23.52 -3.12 -8.66
N LYS A 29 -24.14 -2.59 -7.61
CA LYS A 29 -25.33 -1.77 -7.71
C LYS A 29 -25.05 -0.40 -8.32
N LEU A 30 -23.76 -0.05 -8.43
CA LEU A 30 -23.29 1.21 -8.96
C LEU A 30 -22.82 1.05 -10.41
N GLN A 31 -22.96 2.11 -11.18
CA GLN A 31 -22.30 2.22 -12.48
C GLN A 31 -20.80 2.46 -12.25
N PRO A 32 -19.92 2.05 -13.18
CA PRO A 32 -18.47 2.26 -13.03
C PRO A 32 -18.07 3.72 -12.80
N THR A 33 -18.81 4.66 -13.36
CA THR A 33 -18.63 6.10 -13.11
C THR A 33 -18.93 6.49 -11.68
N ASP A 34 -19.96 5.90 -11.06
CA ASP A 34 -20.32 6.18 -9.67
C ASP A 34 -19.34 5.54 -8.70
N GLU A 35 -18.82 4.35 -9.02
CA GLU A 35 -17.72 3.71 -8.27
C GLU A 35 -16.47 4.58 -8.27
N PHE A 36 -16.11 5.14 -9.41
CA PHE A 36 -15.00 6.08 -9.55
C PHE A 36 -15.24 7.33 -8.67
N TRP A 37 -16.39 7.96 -8.76
CA TRP A 37 -16.71 9.13 -7.94
C TRP A 37 -16.75 8.81 -6.44
N LEU A 38 -17.27 7.66 -6.06
CA LEU A 38 -17.26 7.20 -4.67
C LEU A 38 -15.83 7.09 -4.14
N PHE A 39 -14.95 6.44 -4.90
CA PHE A 39 -13.55 6.25 -4.51
C PHE A 39 -12.84 7.60 -4.30
N PHE A 40 -12.92 8.51 -5.26
CA PHE A 40 -12.26 9.82 -5.15
C PHE A 40 -12.90 10.72 -4.10
N THR A 41 -14.20 10.60 -3.87
CA THR A 41 -14.89 11.30 -2.78
C THR A 41 -14.39 10.82 -1.41
N CYS A 42 -14.22 9.51 -1.24
CA CYS A 42 -13.60 8.93 -0.06
C CYS A 42 -12.20 9.51 0.19
N LEU A 43 -11.33 9.46 -0.82
CA LEU A 43 -9.95 9.94 -0.71
C LEU A 43 -9.87 11.45 -0.43
N ARG A 44 -10.70 12.24 -1.10
CA ARG A 44 -10.62 13.70 -1.03
C ARG A 44 -11.24 14.29 0.23
N LEU A 45 -12.38 13.74 0.67
CA LEU A 45 -13.20 14.32 1.73
C LEU A 45 -13.16 13.52 3.03
N SER A 46 -12.62 12.29 3.01
CA SER A 46 -12.57 11.38 4.17
C SER A 46 -13.92 11.25 4.88
N LEU A 47 -15.01 11.17 4.09
CA LEU A 47 -16.37 11.04 4.63
C LEU A 47 -16.55 9.67 5.28
N PHE A 48 -17.42 9.62 6.29
CA PHE A 48 -17.79 8.35 6.92
C PHE A 48 -18.57 7.47 5.94
N GLU A 49 -18.39 6.16 6.05
CA GLU A 49 -19.05 5.18 5.18
C GLU A 49 -20.58 5.31 5.19
N ARG A 50 -21.16 5.71 6.32
CA ARG A 50 -22.61 5.95 6.44
C ARG A 50 -23.09 7.14 5.62
N ASP A 51 -22.31 8.22 5.55
CA ASP A 51 -22.64 9.39 4.74
C ASP A 51 -22.52 9.07 3.25
N LEU A 52 -21.47 8.33 2.88
CA LEU A 52 -21.31 7.84 1.50
C LEU A 52 -22.44 6.89 1.09
N ALA A 53 -22.80 5.95 1.97
CA ALA A 53 -23.91 5.03 1.73
C ALA A 53 -25.24 5.77 1.46
N PHE A 54 -25.50 6.83 2.22
CA PHE A 54 -26.67 7.68 2.01
C PHE A 54 -26.60 8.43 0.66
N ARG A 55 -25.47 9.04 0.31
CA ARG A 55 -25.28 9.80 -0.93
C ARG A 55 -25.40 8.94 -2.19
N PHE A 56 -24.82 7.75 -2.16
CA PHE A 56 -24.82 6.81 -3.28
C PHE A 56 -25.99 5.82 -3.26
N ASN A 57 -26.86 5.91 -2.25
CA ASN A 57 -28.04 5.05 -2.06
C ASN A 57 -27.71 3.53 -2.12
N ILE A 58 -26.63 3.15 -1.41
CA ILE A 58 -26.19 1.75 -1.27
C ILE A 58 -25.92 1.42 0.19
N SER A 59 -25.67 0.16 0.52
CA SER A 59 -25.34 -0.24 1.88
C SER A 59 -23.90 0.17 2.26
N VAL A 60 -23.63 0.28 3.57
CA VAL A 60 -22.26 0.53 4.06
C VAL A 60 -21.31 -0.59 3.64
N SER A 61 -21.76 -1.84 3.61
CA SER A 61 -20.97 -2.97 3.14
C SER A 61 -20.59 -2.82 1.66
N ASP A 62 -21.50 -2.36 0.82
CA ASP A 62 -21.23 -2.10 -0.61
C ASP A 62 -20.18 -0.99 -0.77
N ILE A 63 -20.20 0.06 0.08
CA ILE A 63 -19.17 1.11 0.09
C ILE A 63 -17.77 0.52 0.33
N ILE A 64 -17.63 -0.31 1.37
CA ILE A 64 -16.34 -0.90 1.74
C ILE A 64 -15.84 -1.82 0.61
N ILE A 65 -16.72 -2.65 0.05
CA ILE A 65 -16.36 -3.56 -1.05
C ILE A 65 -15.97 -2.79 -2.30
N THR A 66 -16.74 -1.79 -2.70
CA THR A 66 -16.46 -0.96 -3.88
C THR A 66 -15.13 -0.22 -3.72
N TRP A 67 -14.90 0.36 -2.54
CA TRP A 67 -13.66 1.07 -2.24
C TRP A 67 -12.44 0.14 -2.29
N ALA A 68 -12.53 -1.04 -1.68
CA ALA A 68 -11.45 -2.02 -1.67
C ALA A 68 -11.16 -2.57 -3.08
N ASN A 69 -12.20 -2.88 -3.86
CA ASN A 69 -12.06 -3.36 -5.24
C ASN A 69 -11.42 -2.31 -6.14
N PHE A 70 -11.87 -1.07 -6.05
CA PHE A 70 -11.33 0.02 -6.86
C PHE A 70 -9.86 0.29 -6.50
N GLN A 71 -9.52 0.28 -5.22
CA GLN A 71 -8.15 0.41 -4.73
C GLN A 71 -7.25 -0.69 -5.30
N TYR A 72 -7.70 -1.94 -5.25
CA TYR A 72 -6.98 -3.08 -5.79
C TYR A 72 -6.79 -2.99 -7.32
N LEU A 73 -7.86 -2.69 -8.06
CA LEU A 73 -7.83 -2.62 -9.53
C LEU A 73 -6.98 -1.45 -10.03
N VAL A 74 -7.13 -0.28 -9.43
CA VAL A 74 -6.45 0.94 -9.90
C VAL A 74 -5.01 0.98 -9.42
N LEU A 75 -4.77 0.79 -8.11
CA LEU A 75 -3.42 0.90 -7.55
C LEU A 75 -2.57 -0.35 -7.83
N GLY A 76 -3.20 -1.53 -7.81
CA GLY A 76 -2.50 -2.79 -8.06
C GLY A 76 -2.09 -3.01 -9.53
N SER A 77 -2.70 -2.30 -10.47
CA SER A 77 -2.36 -2.39 -11.90
C SER A 77 -1.36 -1.32 -12.37
N LEU A 78 -1.04 -0.34 -11.54
CA LEU A 78 -0.10 0.71 -11.91
C LEU A 78 1.34 0.18 -11.83
N PRO A 79 2.12 0.23 -12.93
CA PRO A 79 3.56 0.01 -12.87
C PRO A 79 4.21 1.20 -12.16
N ILE A 80 4.43 1.08 -10.86
CA ILE A 80 5.02 2.18 -10.09
C ILE A 80 6.55 2.19 -10.14
N TRP A 81 7.18 1.02 -10.42
CA TRP A 81 8.64 0.95 -10.55
C TRP A 81 9.09 1.55 -11.89
N LEU A 82 9.81 2.65 -11.83
CA LEU A 82 10.30 3.35 -13.01
C LEU A 82 11.53 2.65 -13.59
N SER A 83 11.72 2.67 -14.91
CA SER A 83 12.97 2.23 -15.53
C SER A 83 14.10 3.24 -15.27
N ARG A 84 15.36 2.82 -15.44
CA ARG A 84 16.52 3.70 -15.27
C ARG A 84 16.43 4.92 -16.18
N GLU A 85 16.07 4.71 -17.45
CA GLU A 85 15.92 5.78 -18.42
C GLU A 85 14.83 6.79 -18.04
N GLN A 86 13.75 6.31 -17.42
CA GLN A 86 12.68 7.19 -16.93
C GLN A 86 13.14 8.04 -15.75
N VAL A 87 13.95 7.48 -14.84
CA VAL A 87 14.52 8.23 -13.72
C VAL A 87 15.51 9.28 -14.24
N GLU A 88 16.42 8.93 -15.16
CA GLU A 88 17.40 9.81 -15.75
C GLU A 88 16.77 10.96 -16.56
N GLN A 89 15.70 10.66 -17.32
CA GLN A 89 15.00 11.65 -18.13
C GLN A 89 14.44 12.81 -17.30
N TYR A 90 14.00 12.54 -16.08
CA TYR A 90 13.38 13.52 -15.18
C TYR A 90 14.25 13.84 -13.96
N LEU A 91 15.56 13.54 -14.04
CA LEU A 91 16.48 13.77 -12.93
C LEU A 91 16.64 15.27 -12.66
N PRO A 92 16.35 15.77 -11.45
CA PRO A 92 16.57 17.16 -11.08
C PRO A 92 18.05 17.54 -11.13
N ASP A 93 18.35 18.81 -11.43
CA ASP A 93 19.73 19.31 -11.56
C ASP A 93 20.57 19.10 -10.30
N VAL A 94 19.94 19.09 -9.12
CA VAL A 94 20.61 18.84 -7.82
C VAL A 94 21.19 17.42 -7.72
N PHE A 95 20.64 16.47 -8.46
CA PHE A 95 21.10 15.07 -8.48
C PHE A 95 22.06 14.78 -9.64
N LYS A 96 22.25 15.72 -10.55
CA LYS A 96 23.21 15.58 -11.64
C LYS A 96 24.65 15.72 -11.09
N GLY A 97 25.49 14.78 -11.41
CA GLY A 97 26.87 14.73 -10.94
C GLY A 97 27.12 13.56 -9.99
N GLU A 98 27.31 13.82 -8.71
CA GLU A 98 27.64 12.77 -7.74
C GLU A 98 26.52 11.77 -7.45
N PHE A 99 25.26 12.15 -7.69
CA PHE A 99 24.08 11.39 -7.34
C PHE A 99 23.30 10.86 -8.54
N VAL A 100 23.91 10.80 -9.71
CA VAL A 100 23.26 10.39 -10.96
C VAL A 100 22.76 8.94 -10.93
N ASP A 101 23.44 8.07 -10.19
CA ASP A 101 23.12 6.66 -10.09
C ASP A 101 22.03 6.34 -9.05
N ILE A 102 21.48 7.37 -8.37
CA ILE A 102 20.42 7.15 -7.40
C ILE A 102 19.16 6.70 -8.11
N ARG A 103 18.79 5.46 -7.81
CA ARG A 103 17.59 4.81 -8.33
C ARG A 103 16.35 5.16 -7.51
N CYS A 104 16.51 5.15 -6.20
CA CYS A 104 15.42 5.30 -5.26
C CYS A 104 15.92 5.89 -3.94
N ILE A 105 15.13 6.76 -3.36
CA ILE A 105 15.30 7.27 -2.00
C ILE A 105 14.25 6.58 -1.15
N ILE A 106 14.64 5.94 -0.07
CA ILE A 106 13.76 5.12 0.76
C ILE A 106 13.63 5.66 2.17
N ASP A 107 12.43 5.52 2.71
CA ASP A 107 12.14 5.80 4.12
C ASP A 107 11.08 4.83 4.66
N CYS A 108 11.16 4.53 5.96
CA CYS A 108 10.18 3.72 6.66
C CYS A 108 9.07 4.59 7.23
N THR A 109 7.88 4.46 6.68
CA THR A 109 6.69 5.14 7.21
C THR A 109 6.00 4.27 8.26
N GLU A 110 5.39 4.92 9.26
CA GLU A 110 4.74 4.28 10.39
C GLU A 110 3.25 4.66 10.43
N ILE A 111 2.40 3.65 10.54
CA ILE A 111 0.95 3.81 10.63
C ILE A 111 0.52 3.36 12.02
N LYS A 112 0.03 4.29 12.84
CA LYS A 112 -0.51 3.97 14.17
C LYS A 112 -1.74 3.09 14.04
N CYS A 113 -1.83 2.09 14.91
CA CYS A 113 -3.00 1.23 14.98
C CYS A 113 -3.49 1.08 16.42
N GLN A 114 -4.73 0.62 16.56
CA GLN A 114 -5.28 0.26 17.85
C GLN A 114 -4.49 -0.92 18.43
N THR A 115 -4.18 -0.84 19.71
CA THR A 115 -3.48 -1.92 20.41
C THR A 115 -4.34 -3.20 20.42
N PRO A 116 -3.84 -4.31 19.89
CA PRO A 116 -4.57 -5.58 19.92
C PRO A 116 -4.79 -6.07 21.34
N GLN A 117 -5.86 -6.84 21.55
CA GLN A 117 -6.11 -7.51 22.83
C GLN A 117 -5.23 -8.76 23.01
N ASP A 118 -4.77 -9.34 21.92
CA ASP A 118 -3.88 -10.49 21.88
C ASP A 118 -2.45 -10.05 22.18
N LEU A 119 -1.82 -10.64 23.20
CA LEU A 119 -0.49 -10.27 23.67
C LEU A 119 0.61 -10.55 22.65
N GLU A 120 0.49 -11.62 21.86
CA GLU A 120 1.47 -11.94 20.82
C GLU A 120 1.45 -10.85 19.73
N LYS A 121 0.27 -10.51 19.24
CA LYS A 121 0.08 -9.43 18.25
C LYS A 121 0.47 -8.06 18.80
N GLN A 122 0.21 -7.82 20.09
CA GLN A 122 0.64 -6.60 20.75
C GLN A 122 2.16 -6.49 20.75
N SER A 123 2.88 -7.57 21.07
CA SER A 123 4.34 -7.61 21.04
C SER A 123 4.91 -7.35 19.63
N GLU A 124 4.29 -7.93 18.61
CA GLU A 124 4.72 -7.73 17.21
C GLU A 124 4.52 -6.29 16.72
N LEU A 125 3.44 -5.64 17.16
CA LEU A 125 3.09 -4.29 16.70
C LEU A 125 3.68 -3.19 17.58
N TYR A 126 4.10 -3.50 18.80
CA TYR A 126 4.59 -2.51 19.75
C TYR A 126 6.00 -2.04 19.39
N SER A 127 6.18 -0.73 19.35
CA SER A 127 7.48 -0.11 19.20
C SER A 127 7.92 0.46 20.55
N GLU A 128 9.01 -0.03 21.09
CA GLU A 128 9.60 0.48 22.33
C GLU A 128 9.99 1.95 22.20
N PHE A 129 10.53 2.34 21.04
CA PHE A 129 11.01 3.71 20.81
C PHE A 129 9.89 4.76 20.88
N LYS A 130 8.68 4.43 20.40
CA LYS A 130 7.55 5.38 20.37
C LYS A 130 6.39 5.01 21.31
N SER A 131 6.53 3.93 22.08
CA SER A 131 5.60 3.47 23.12
C SER A 131 4.15 3.30 22.65
N HIS A 132 3.93 2.86 21.41
CA HIS A 132 2.59 2.53 20.89
C HIS A 132 2.63 1.47 19.79
N SER A 133 1.45 0.85 19.55
CA SER A 133 1.28 -0.13 18.49
C SER A 133 1.19 0.55 17.13
N LYS A 134 1.93 0.01 16.15
CA LYS A 134 1.99 0.54 14.80
C LYS A 134 2.31 -0.54 13.78
N PHE A 135 2.00 -0.25 12.54
CA PHE A 135 2.56 -0.94 11.39
C PHE A 135 3.67 -0.10 10.78
N LYS A 136 4.62 -0.76 10.15
CA LYS A 136 5.72 -0.14 9.44
C LYS A 136 5.70 -0.57 7.97
N GLY A 137 5.87 0.37 7.05
CA GLY A 137 5.98 0.10 5.63
C GLY A 137 7.14 0.87 5.03
N LEU A 138 7.80 0.30 4.03
CA LEU A 138 8.85 0.96 3.27
C LEU A 138 8.23 1.67 2.07
N VAL A 139 8.55 2.94 1.92
CA VAL A 139 8.19 3.75 0.76
C VAL A 139 9.46 4.14 0.03
N GLY A 140 9.47 3.99 -1.27
CA GLY A 140 10.53 4.44 -2.15
C GLY A 140 10.03 5.52 -3.10
N ILE A 141 10.81 6.58 -3.23
CA ILE A 141 10.56 7.66 -4.19
C ILE A 141 11.75 7.80 -5.12
N SER A 142 11.50 8.16 -6.37
CA SER A 142 12.56 8.55 -7.29
C SER A 142 13.08 9.97 -6.97
N PRO A 143 14.26 10.37 -7.46
CA PRO A 143 14.82 11.70 -7.23
C PRO A 143 13.88 12.84 -7.63
N ASN A 144 12.97 12.64 -8.59
CA ASN A 144 11.95 13.59 -9.00
C ASN A 144 10.65 13.50 -8.17
N VAL A 145 10.70 12.85 -6.99
CA VAL A 145 9.61 12.80 -5.99
C VAL A 145 8.41 11.93 -6.40
N TRP A 146 8.55 11.04 -7.34
CA TRP A 146 7.49 10.08 -7.67
C TRP A 146 7.62 8.85 -6.79
N ILE A 147 6.48 8.37 -6.26
CA ILE A 147 6.44 7.11 -5.53
C ILE A 147 6.70 5.97 -6.53
N THR A 148 7.79 5.24 -6.31
CA THR A 148 8.23 4.14 -7.19
C THR A 148 8.12 2.79 -6.51
N PHE A 149 8.04 2.76 -5.20
CA PHE A 149 7.95 1.53 -4.44
C PHE A 149 7.14 1.71 -3.16
N VAL A 150 6.32 0.71 -2.85
CA VAL A 150 5.60 0.61 -1.58
C VAL A 150 5.61 -0.86 -1.16
N SER A 151 6.15 -1.14 0.02
CA SER A 151 6.18 -2.51 0.55
C SER A 151 4.84 -2.92 1.15
N SER A 152 4.72 -4.19 1.47
CA SER A 152 3.73 -4.66 2.44
C SER A 152 3.98 -4.01 3.81
N LEU A 153 2.95 -4.04 4.68
CA LEU A 153 3.08 -3.56 6.06
C LEU A 153 3.68 -4.66 6.94
N TYR A 154 4.57 -4.26 7.83
CA TYR A 154 5.23 -5.11 8.82
C TYR A 154 4.85 -4.68 10.24
N GLY A 155 5.05 -5.54 11.22
CA GLY A 155 4.86 -5.19 12.63
C GLY A 155 5.81 -4.07 13.06
N GLY A 156 5.38 -3.20 13.97
CA GLY A 156 6.13 -2.02 14.39
C GLY A 156 7.42 -2.31 15.16
N SER A 157 7.61 -3.53 15.64
CA SER A 157 8.82 -3.99 16.32
C SER A 157 10.00 -4.26 15.37
N ILE A 158 9.75 -4.40 14.06
CA ILE A 158 10.79 -4.69 13.07
C ILE A 158 11.72 -3.49 12.88
N SER A 159 13.04 -3.75 12.69
CA SER A 159 14.01 -2.71 12.33
C SER A 159 13.83 -2.24 10.88
N ASP A 160 14.25 -0.98 10.58
CA ASP A 160 14.18 -0.46 9.20
C ASP A 160 15.03 -1.30 8.25
N LYS A 161 16.20 -1.72 8.70
CA LYS A 161 17.09 -2.62 7.94
C LYS A 161 16.40 -3.96 7.58
N ASP A 162 15.65 -4.55 8.52
CA ASP A 162 14.96 -5.81 8.27
C ASP A 162 13.69 -5.59 7.44
N THR A 163 13.05 -4.41 7.53
CA THR A 163 11.98 -4.01 6.65
C THR A 163 12.47 -3.95 5.21
N VAL A 164 13.60 -3.31 4.94
CA VAL A 164 14.22 -3.28 3.60
C VAL A 164 14.50 -4.68 3.07
N LYS A 165 15.13 -5.54 3.89
CA LYS A 165 15.43 -6.92 3.46
C LYS A 165 14.22 -7.76 3.09
N ARG A 166 13.08 -7.53 3.78
CA ARG A 166 11.83 -8.30 3.56
C ARG A 166 10.93 -7.70 2.51
N SER A 167 11.20 -6.47 2.07
CA SER A 167 10.31 -5.68 1.21
C SER A 167 10.33 -6.08 -0.27
N SER A 168 11.23 -6.97 -0.69
CA SER A 168 11.52 -7.30 -2.09
C SER A 168 12.00 -6.11 -2.94
N LEU A 169 12.36 -4.99 -2.32
CA LEU A 169 12.95 -3.85 -3.04
C LEU A 169 14.26 -4.24 -3.72
N ILE A 170 15.07 -5.03 -3.02
CA ILE A 170 16.40 -5.44 -3.49
C ILE A 170 16.30 -6.26 -4.79
N ASP A 171 15.21 -7.02 -4.95
CA ASP A 171 14.97 -7.85 -6.14
C ASP A 171 14.63 -7.01 -7.39
N LEU A 172 14.27 -5.73 -7.21
CA LEU A 172 13.95 -4.80 -8.30
C LEU A 172 15.15 -3.97 -8.77
N LEU A 173 16.23 -3.99 -8.01
CA LEU A 173 17.43 -3.21 -8.32
C LEU A 173 18.27 -3.89 -9.40
N GLU A 174 18.85 -3.07 -10.25
CA GLU A 174 19.79 -3.46 -11.29
C GLU A 174 21.23 -3.24 -10.83
N GLU A 175 22.18 -3.79 -11.57
CA GLU A 175 23.61 -3.58 -11.30
C GLU A 175 23.95 -2.09 -11.38
N ASN A 176 24.68 -1.59 -10.39
CA ASN A 176 25.06 -0.18 -10.18
C ASN A 176 23.92 0.76 -9.77
N ASP A 177 22.72 0.26 -9.44
CA ASP A 177 21.72 1.11 -8.80
C ASP A 177 22.14 1.50 -7.39
N VAL A 178 21.99 2.77 -7.04
CA VAL A 178 22.25 3.31 -5.71
C VAL A 178 20.94 3.63 -5.00
N ILE A 179 20.83 3.23 -3.75
CA ILE A 179 19.70 3.61 -2.88
C ILE A 179 20.19 4.65 -1.89
N MET A 180 19.45 5.74 -1.75
CA MET A 180 19.63 6.69 -0.67
C MET A 180 18.67 6.37 0.46
N ALA A 181 19.14 6.31 1.69
CA ALA A 181 18.35 6.12 2.91
C ALA A 181 18.85 7.09 3.99
N ASP A 182 17.96 7.45 4.93
CA ASP A 182 18.30 8.21 6.13
C ASP A 182 18.97 7.32 7.19
#